data_77a98219d36395d823d1f0dedfe971b6
#
_entry.id   77a98219d36395d823d1f0dedfe971b6
#
_cell.length_a   1.000
_cell.length_b   1.000
_cell.length_c   1.000
_cell.angle_alpha   90.00
_cell.angle_beta   90.00
_cell.angle_gamma   90.00
#
_symmetry.space_group_name_H-M   'P 1'
#
loop_
_entity.id
_entity.type
_entity.pdbx_description
1 polymer ?
#
loop_
_entity_poly.entity_id
_entity_poly.type
_entity_poly.pdbx_seq_one_letter_code
_entity_poly.pdbx_strand_id
1 'polypeptide(L)'
;MYAVLDTIVDQSFGVMDQLEETLTALEDEIFARPTPEALGKIQEIKREISKIRRYISPIRDLLNGLIRSESGLICESTHIYLKDVHDHVLRIIESVETHRDILSGLLEIYLSSISSRMNEVMKVLTVFATIFIPLTFLTGVYGMNFEFMPELKWAWAYPALWLLFITTSVVLLLYFRRKSWI
;
A
#
# COMPACT_ATOMS: atom_id res chain seq x y z
N MET A 1 -3.96 44.69 -7.03
CA MET A 1 -4.80 43.50 -6.77
C MET A 1 -4.27 42.28 -7.53
N TYR A 2 -4.09 42.36 -8.85
CA TYR A 2 -3.55 41.26 -9.66
C TYR A 2 -2.23 40.69 -9.09
N ALA A 3 -1.18 41.52 -8.90
CA ALA A 3 0.12 41.05 -8.43
C ALA A 3 0.09 40.28 -7.10
N VAL A 4 -0.87 40.59 -6.22
CA VAL A 4 -1.04 39.86 -4.97
C VAL A 4 -1.63 38.46 -5.21
N LEU A 5 -2.65 38.36 -6.09
CA LEU A 5 -3.24 37.06 -6.45
C LEU A 5 -2.24 36.19 -7.15
N ASP A 6 -1.49 36.76 -8.09
CA ASP A 6 -0.42 36.10 -8.84
C ASP A 6 0.65 35.51 -7.90
N THR A 7 1.17 36.34 -6.99
CA THR A 7 2.17 35.88 -6.00
C THR A 7 1.63 34.75 -5.10
N ILE A 8 0.36 34.78 -4.68
CA ILE A 8 -0.22 33.74 -3.85
C ILE A 8 -0.37 32.44 -4.64
N VAL A 9 -0.78 32.54 -5.90
CA VAL A 9 -0.95 31.36 -6.78
C VAL A 9 0.40 30.77 -7.12
N ASP A 10 1.40 31.59 -7.42
CA ASP A 10 2.75 31.13 -7.73
C ASP A 10 3.42 30.41 -6.55
N GLN A 11 3.22 30.91 -5.32
CA GLN A 11 3.70 30.21 -4.13
C GLN A 11 3.08 28.82 -3.95
N SER A 12 1.88 28.60 -4.49
CA SER A 12 1.21 27.32 -4.41
C SER A 12 1.88 26.24 -5.27
N PHE A 13 2.58 26.61 -6.35
CA PHE A 13 3.36 25.67 -7.16
C PHE A 13 4.51 25.06 -6.34
N GLY A 14 5.23 25.86 -5.56
CA GLY A 14 6.29 25.34 -4.67
C GLY A 14 5.77 24.33 -3.62
N VAL A 15 4.52 24.47 -3.19
CA VAL A 15 3.87 23.50 -2.31
C VAL A 15 3.54 22.21 -3.07
N MET A 16 3.13 22.30 -4.34
CA MET A 16 2.89 21.14 -5.18
C MET A 16 4.16 20.33 -5.46
N ASP A 17 5.27 21.03 -5.75
CA ASP A 17 6.59 20.40 -5.99
C ASP A 17 7.06 19.64 -4.72
N GLN A 18 6.94 20.24 -3.55
CA GLN A 18 7.26 19.59 -2.27
C GLN A 18 6.38 18.36 -2.00
N LEU A 19 5.10 18.45 -2.37
CA LEU A 19 4.16 17.33 -2.23
C LEU A 19 4.55 16.18 -3.15
N GLU A 20 4.96 16.46 -4.39
CA GLU A 20 5.42 15.48 -5.36
C GLU A 20 6.68 14.75 -4.86
N GLU A 21 7.66 15.48 -4.34
CA GLU A 21 8.85 14.89 -3.72
C GLU A 21 8.49 13.99 -2.54
N THR A 22 7.55 14.43 -1.70
CA THR A 22 7.09 13.65 -0.55
C THR A 22 6.37 12.37 -0.97
N LEU A 23 5.55 12.44 -2.02
CA LEU A 23 4.85 11.26 -2.57
C LEU A 23 5.84 10.27 -3.18
N THR A 24 6.85 10.73 -3.91
CA THR A 24 7.89 9.88 -4.49
C THR A 24 8.70 9.18 -3.39
N ALA A 25 9.10 9.90 -2.35
CA ALA A 25 9.81 9.30 -1.22
C ALA A 25 8.94 8.28 -0.46
N LEU A 26 7.64 8.53 -0.33
CA LEU A 26 6.69 7.61 0.29
C LEU A 26 6.47 6.35 -0.57
N GLU A 27 6.44 6.49 -1.89
CA GLU A 27 6.37 5.39 -2.84
C GLU A 27 7.55 4.43 -2.64
N ASP A 28 8.78 4.96 -2.63
CA ASP A 28 10.00 4.19 -2.40
C ASP A 28 9.98 3.48 -1.04
N GLU A 29 9.49 4.15 0.01
CA GLU A 29 9.36 3.56 1.36
C GLU A 29 8.38 2.37 1.36
N ILE A 30 7.23 2.50 0.69
CA ILE A 30 6.21 1.43 0.61
C ILE A 30 6.73 0.24 -0.18
N PHE A 31 7.44 0.46 -1.29
CA PHE A 31 8.04 -0.61 -2.07
C PHE A 31 9.15 -1.35 -1.30
N ALA A 32 9.98 -0.63 -0.56
CA ALA A 32 11.02 -1.24 0.25
C ALA A 32 10.43 -2.01 1.44
N ARG A 33 9.55 -1.38 2.22
CA ARG A 33 8.87 -1.98 3.39
C ARG A 33 7.56 -1.26 3.71
N PRO A 34 6.39 -1.89 3.50
CA PRO A 34 5.13 -1.33 3.97
C PRO A 34 5.07 -1.38 5.50
N THR A 35 5.24 -0.21 6.14
CA THR A 35 5.19 -0.06 7.60
C THR A 35 3.89 0.65 8.03
N PRO A 36 3.44 0.51 9.30
CA PRO A 36 2.32 1.27 9.82
C PRO A 36 2.54 2.78 9.76
N GLU A 37 3.80 3.22 9.86
CA GLU A 37 4.21 4.63 9.77
C GLU A 37 3.94 5.18 8.36
N ALA A 38 4.23 4.38 7.31
CA ALA A 38 3.92 4.75 5.93
C ALA A 38 2.41 4.96 5.72
N LEU A 39 1.57 4.12 6.33
CA LEU A 39 0.11 4.33 6.31
C LEU A 39 -0.29 5.64 7.00
N GLY A 40 0.35 5.98 8.11
CA GLY A 40 0.15 7.26 8.80
C GLY A 40 0.46 8.45 7.89
N LYS A 41 1.59 8.41 7.17
CA LYS A 41 1.98 9.44 6.19
C LYS A 41 0.97 9.57 5.04
N ILE A 42 0.48 8.44 4.49
CA ILE A 42 -0.58 8.45 3.47
C ILE A 42 -1.81 9.24 3.97
N GLN A 43 -2.24 8.98 5.21
CA GLN A 43 -3.41 9.65 5.77
C GLN A 43 -3.17 11.15 6.05
N GLU A 44 -1.94 11.51 6.43
CA GLU A 44 -1.55 12.90 6.66
C GLU A 44 -1.55 13.69 5.35
N ILE A 45 -0.87 13.19 4.32
CA ILE A 45 -0.82 13.79 3.00
C ILE A 45 -2.23 13.92 2.40
N LYS A 46 -3.09 12.90 2.57
CA LYS A 46 -4.49 12.97 2.13
C LYS A 46 -5.25 14.13 2.77
N ARG A 47 -5.00 14.40 4.04
CA ARG A 47 -5.60 15.54 4.74
C ARG A 47 -5.07 16.87 4.22
N GLU A 48 -3.78 16.95 3.91
CA GLU A 48 -3.16 18.15 3.34
C GLU A 48 -3.69 18.46 1.94
N ILE A 49 -3.71 17.49 1.06
CA ILE A 49 -4.32 17.61 -0.29
C ILE A 49 -5.77 18.11 -0.19
N SER A 50 -6.54 17.54 0.74
CA SER A 50 -7.93 17.95 0.94
C SER A 50 -8.06 19.41 1.44
N LYS A 51 -7.11 19.88 2.26
CA LYS A 51 -7.05 21.29 2.70
C LYS A 51 -6.72 22.21 1.52
N ILE A 52 -5.69 21.88 0.73
CA ILE A 52 -5.29 22.67 -0.43
C ILE A 52 -6.47 22.81 -1.39
N ARG A 53 -7.13 21.71 -1.73
CA ARG A 53 -8.31 21.73 -2.59
C ARG A 53 -9.41 22.66 -2.06
N ARG A 54 -9.66 22.64 -0.74
CA ARG A 54 -10.66 23.48 -0.10
C ARG A 54 -10.34 24.97 -0.21
N TYR A 55 -9.06 25.34 -0.20
CA TYR A 55 -8.65 26.73 -0.31
C TYR A 55 -8.56 27.20 -1.76
N ILE A 56 -8.13 26.36 -2.70
CA ILE A 56 -7.91 26.76 -4.07
C ILE A 56 -9.23 26.83 -4.88
N SER A 57 -10.22 25.98 -4.60
CA SER A 57 -11.49 25.95 -5.34
C SER A 57 -12.26 27.30 -5.28
N PRO A 58 -12.41 27.96 -4.13
CA PRO A 58 -13.06 29.27 -4.06
C PRO A 58 -12.31 30.36 -4.83
N ILE A 59 -10.97 30.26 -4.93
CA ILE A 59 -10.15 31.23 -5.70
C ILE A 59 -10.51 31.15 -7.19
N ARG A 60 -10.68 29.94 -7.74
CA ARG A 60 -11.16 29.75 -9.12
C ARG A 60 -12.51 30.44 -9.34
N ASP A 61 -13.46 30.24 -8.41
CA ASP A 61 -14.81 30.78 -8.55
C ASP A 61 -14.79 32.31 -8.42
N LEU A 62 -13.97 32.86 -7.54
CA LEU A 62 -13.74 34.31 -7.42
C LEU A 62 -13.15 34.89 -8.69
N LEU A 63 -12.10 34.27 -9.27
CA LEU A 63 -11.49 34.73 -10.52
C LEU A 63 -12.47 34.68 -11.69
N ASN A 64 -13.28 33.63 -11.80
CA ASN A 64 -14.36 33.54 -12.79
C ASN A 64 -15.38 34.67 -12.62
N GLY A 65 -15.75 35.01 -11.38
CA GLY A 65 -16.62 36.15 -11.09
C GLY A 65 -16.02 37.49 -11.50
N LEU A 66 -14.74 37.71 -11.23
CA LEU A 66 -14.02 38.93 -11.61
C LEU A 66 -13.88 39.08 -13.13
N ILE A 67 -13.56 37.97 -13.84
CA ILE A 67 -13.39 37.97 -15.30
C ILE A 67 -14.72 38.26 -16.00
N ARG A 68 -15.85 37.81 -15.45
CA ARG A 68 -17.19 38.03 -16.01
C ARG A 68 -17.84 39.33 -15.54
N SER A 69 -17.20 40.07 -14.64
CA SER A 69 -17.77 41.29 -14.11
C SER A 69 -17.74 42.42 -15.18
N GLU A 70 -18.89 42.91 -15.56
CA GLU A 70 -19.06 44.08 -16.42
C GLU A 70 -18.99 45.40 -15.63
N SER A 71 -18.61 45.37 -14.37
CA SER A 71 -18.43 46.56 -13.55
C SER A 71 -17.22 47.35 -14.08
N GLY A 72 -17.40 48.63 -14.40
CA GLY A 72 -16.32 49.52 -14.87
C GLY A 72 -15.17 49.74 -13.90
N LEU A 73 -15.11 48.93 -12.79
CA LEU A 73 -14.07 48.94 -11.80
C LEU A 73 -12.80 48.14 -12.22
N ILE A 74 -12.93 47.25 -13.21
CA ILE A 74 -11.82 46.44 -13.74
C ILE A 74 -11.52 46.92 -15.16
N CYS A 75 -10.29 47.43 -15.36
CA CYS A 75 -9.82 47.81 -16.67
C CYS A 75 -9.73 46.60 -17.60
N GLU A 76 -10.12 46.80 -18.87
CA GLU A 76 -10.07 45.75 -19.91
C GLU A 76 -8.67 45.10 -20.04
N SER A 77 -7.62 45.90 -19.90
CA SER A 77 -6.24 45.39 -19.83
C SER A 77 -5.96 44.45 -18.65
N THR A 78 -6.70 44.55 -17.57
CA THR A 78 -6.54 43.70 -16.38
C THR A 78 -7.18 42.30 -16.58
N HIS A 79 -8.16 42.18 -17.47
CA HIS A 79 -8.81 40.90 -17.74
C HIS A 79 -7.84 39.85 -18.31
N ILE A 80 -6.84 40.25 -19.09
CA ILE A 80 -5.81 39.33 -19.63
C ILE A 80 -5.02 38.71 -18.48
N TYR A 81 -4.59 39.52 -17.54
CA TYR A 81 -3.85 39.08 -16.36
C TYR A 81 -4.67 38.22 -15.40
N LEU A 82 -5.96 38.52 -15.26
CA LEU A 82 -6.86 37.68 -14.42
C LEU A 82 -7.11 36.32 -15.07
N LYS A 83 -7.15 36.23 -16.40
CA LYS A 83 -7.20 34.95 -17.12
C LYS A 83 -5.94 34.14 -16.91
N ASP A 84 -4.77 34.76 -16.95
CA ASP A 84 -3.50 34.09 -16.69
C ASP A 84 -3.46 33.46 -15.28
N VAL A 85 -3.82 34.23 -14.25
CA VAL A 85 -3.93 33.72 -12.88
C VAL A 85 -4.97 32.61 -12.78
N HIS A 86 -6.11 32.73 -13.49
CA HIS A 86 -7.12 31.70 -13.52
C HIS A 86 -6.58 30.39 -14.12
N ASP A 87 -5.81 30.47 -15.18
CA ASP A 87 -5.20 29.29 -15.82
C ASP A 87 -4.16 28.63 -14.89
N HIS A 88 -3.40 29.43 -14.11
CA HIS A 88 -2.50 28.92 -13.06
C HIS A 88 -3.31 28.16 -11.98
N VAL A 89 -4.42 28.73 -11.52
CA VAL A 89 -5.30 28.06 -10.53
C VAL A 89 -5.85 26.75 -11.06
N LEU A 90 -6.23 26.68 -12.34
CA LEU A 90 -6.70 25.42 -12.93
C LEU A 90 -5.59 24.36 -12.95
N ARG A 91 -4.35 24.72 -13.28
CA ARG A 91 -3.20 23.80 -13.24
C ARG A 91 -2.95 23.28 -11.82
N ILE A 92 -3.08 24.14 -10.79
CA ILE A 92 -2.92 23.70 -9.41
C ILE A 92 -4.03 22.72 -9.03
N ILE A 93 -5.29 22.98 -9.43
CA ILE A 93 -6.41 22.07 -9.18
C ILE A 93 -6.16 20.70 -9.85
N GLU A 94 -5.68 20.69 -11.09
CA GLU A 94 -5.35 19.47 -11.82
C GLU A 94 -4.21 18.71 -11.14
N SER A 95 -3.16 19.41 -10.70
CA SER A 95 -2.06 18.82 -9.93
C SER A 95 -2.55 18.19 -8.62
N VAL A 96 -3.43 18.88 -7.88
CA VAL A 96 -4.04 18.37 -6.63
C VAL A 96 -4.84 17.08 -6.88
N GLU A 97 -5.62 17.01 -7.96
CA GLU A 97 -6.36 15.79 -8.31
C GLU A 97 -5.39 14.66 -8.70
N THR A 98 -4.35 14.95 -9.47
CA THR A 98 -3.30 13.98 -9.84
C THR A 98 -2.62 13.41 -8.60
N HIS A 99 -2.19 14.26 -7.66
CA HIS A 99 -1.56 13.81 -6.41
C HIS A 99 -2.51 12.98 -5.55
N ARG A 100 -3.81 13.31 -5.55
CA ARG A 100 -4.83 12.52 -4.86
C ARG A 100 -4.95 11.11 -5.46
N ASP A 101 -4.91 11.00 -6.78
CA ASP A 101 -5.02 9.72 -7.48
C ASP A 101 -3.76 8.88 -7.27
N ILE A 102 -2.57 9.48 -7.31
CA ILE A 102 -1.31 8.83 -6.95
C ILE A 102 -1.39 8.28 -5.52
N LEU A 103 -1.83 9.10 -4.55
CA LEU A 103 -1.96 8.68 -3.16
C LEU A 103 -2.94 7.51 -2.97
N SER A 104 -4.01 7.48 -3.77
CA SER A 104 -4.96 6.36 -3.76
C SER A 104 -4.31 5.08 -4.30
N GLY A 105 -3.51 5.18 -5.36
CA GLY A 105 -2.70 4.08 -5.88
C GLY A 105 -1.66 3.57 -4.87
N LEU A 106 -0.98 4.47 -4.16
CA LEU A 106 -0.04 4.10 -3.10
C LEU A 106 -0.71 3.33 -1.96
N LEU A 107 -1.94 3.68 -1.59
CA LEU A 107 -2.72 2.94 -0.60
C LEU A 107 -3.04 1.52 -1.08
N GLU A 108 -3.40 1.35 -2.34
CA GLU A 108 -3.66 0.03 -2.93
C GLU A 108 -2.39 -0.83 -2.95
N ILE A 109 -1.25 -0.26 -3.34
CA ILE A 109 0.06 -0.93 -3.32
C ILE A 109 0.41 -1.35 -1.89
N TYR A 110 0.21 -0.47 -0.90
CA TYR A 110 0.44 -0.76 0.52
C TYR A 110 -0.39 -1.97 0.98
N LEU A 111 -1.70 -1.97 0.71
CA LEU A 111 -2.59 -3.07 1.08
C LEU A 111 -2.23 -4.38 0.38
N SER A 112 -1.87 -4.31 -0.91
CA SER A 112 -1.39 -5.47 -1.68
C SER A 112 -0.10 -6.05 -1.12
N SER A 113 0.85 -5.19 -0.73
CA SER A 113 2.12 -5.60 -0.13
C SER A 113 1.94 -6.27 1.24
N ILE A 114 1.04 -5.75 2.08
CA ILE A 114 0.66 -6.39 3.36
C ILE A 114 0.02 -7.76 3.11
N SER A 115 -0.91 -7.85 2.16
CA SER A 115 -1.55 -9.12 1.80
C SER A 115 -0.54 -10.15 1.30
N SER A 116 0.41 -9.73 0.47
CA SER A 116 1.48 -10.58 -0.03
C SER A 116 2.35 -11.15 1.10
N ARG A 117 2.78 -10.30 2.05
CA ARG A 117 3.54 -10.73 3.22
C ARG A 117 2.76 -11.70 4.12
N MET A 118 1.48 -11.42 4.33
CA MET A 118 0.62 -12.33 5.10
C MET A 118 0.54 -13.70 4.42
N ASN A 119 0.41 -13.73 3.10
CA ASN A 119 0.41 -14.97 2.33
C ASN A 119 1.75 -15.72 2.43
N GLU A 120 2.89 -15.03 2.47
CA GLU A 120 4.20 -15.66 2.70
C GLU A 120 4.28 -16.31 4.08
N VAL A 121 3.86 -15.62 5.13
CA VAL A 121 3.81 -16.18 6.49
C VAL A 121 2.87 -17.40 6.53
N MET A 122 1.70 -17.28 5.91
CA MET A 122 0.73 -18.39 5.84
C MET A 122 1.29 -19.60 5.07
N LYS A 123 2.06 -19.38 3.98
CA LYS A 123 2.76 -20.47 3.27
C LYS A 123 3.73 -21.21 4.19
N VAL A 124 4.60 -20.47 4.90
CA VAL A 124 5.56 -21.06 5.83
C VAL A 124 4.83 -21.87 6.91
N LEU A 125 3.81 -21.28 7.54
CA LEU A 125 3.03 -21.97 8.58
C LEU A 125 2.35 -23.23 8.03
N THR A 126 1.79 -23.15 6.83
CA THR A 126 1.12 -24.29 6.18
C THR A 126 2.11 -25.42 5.88
N VAL A 127 3.32 -25.10 5.40
CA VAL A 127 4.38 -26.09 5.16
C VAL A 127 4.75 -26.80 6.46
N PHE A 128 5.00 -26.06 7.55
CA PHE A 128 5.29 -26.64 8.84
C PHE A 128 4.14 -27.54 9.32
N ALA A 129 2.91 -27.02 9.33
CA ALA A 129 1.75 -27.75 9.80
C ALA A 129 1.53 -29.06 8.99
N THR A 130 1.64 -28.99 7.67
CA THR A 130 1.40 -30.15 6.79
C THR A 130 2.45 -31.25 6.98
N ILE A 131 3.69 -30.90 7.35
CA ILE A 131 4.72 -31.89 7.65
C ILE A 131 4.55 -32.46 9.04
N PHE A 132 4.37 -31.61 10.06
CA PHE A 132 4.39 -32.04 11.45
C PHE A 132 3.09 -32.69 11.94
N ILE A 133 1.91 -32.29 11.43
CA ILE A 133 0.63 -32.85 11.88
C ILE A 133 0.55 -34.36 11.67
N PRO A 134 0.81 -34.92 10.46
CA PRO A 134 0.75 -36.37 10.28
C PRO A 134 1.84 -37.10 11.07
N LEU A 135 3.04 -36.54 11.21
CA LEU A 135 4.10 -37.15 12.01
C LEU A 135 3.74 -37.20 13.49
N THR A 136 3.19 -36.09 14.02
CA THR A 136 2.75 -36.01 15.43
C THR A 136 1.59 -36.96 15.69
N PHE A 137 0.66 -37.06 14.74
CA PHE A 137 -0.44 -38.03 14.84
C PHE A 137 0.07 -39.47 14.95
N LEU A 138 0.96 -39.88 14.05
CA LEU A 138 1.57 -41.19 14.10
C LEU A 138 2.35 -41.44 15.41
N THR A 139 3.17 -40.47 15.81
CA THR A 139 3.89 -40.57 17.08
C THR A 139 2.94 -40.68 18.28
N GLY A 140 1.83 -39.95 18.23
CA GLY A 140 0.79 -40.02 19.26
C GLY A 140 0.12 -41.38 19.35
N VAL A 141 -0.22 -41.99 18.22
CA VAL A 141 -0.80 -43.33 18.16
C VAL A 141 0.14 -44.38 18.76
N TYR A 142 1.43 -44.35 18.36
CA TYR A 142 2.42 -45.29 18.90
C TYR A 142 2.91 -44.95 20.30
N GLY A 143 2.63 -43.74 20.79
CA GLY A 143 2.87 -43.31 22.18
C GLY A 143 1.71 -43.68 23.15
N MET A 144 0.63 -44.31 22.69
CA MET A 144 -0.49 -44.72 23.54
C MET A 144 -0.11 -45.94 24.36
N ASN A 145 -0.61 -46.00 25.60
CA ASN A 145 -0.36 -47.11 26.55
C ASN A 145 -1.42 -48.20 26.43
N PHE A 146 -1.63 -48.79 25.25
CA PHE A 146 -2.49 -49.95 25.11
C PHE A 146 -1.75 -51.21 25.47
N GLU A 147 -2.41 -52.14 26.22
CA GLU A 147 -1.83 -53.43 26.59
C GLU A 147 -1.56 -54.35 25.39
N PHE A 148 -2.31 -54.20 24.32
CA PHE A 148 -2.21 -55.04 23.13
C PHE A 148 -1.96 -54.17 21.89
N MET A 149 -0.67 -54.00 21.57
CA MET A 149 -0.19 -53.41 20.33
C MET A 149 0.76 -54.41 19.64
N PRO A 150 0.26 -55.24 18.68
CA PRO A 150 1.03 -56.31 18.08
C PRO A 150 2.30 -55.78 17.31
N GLU A 151 2.20 -54.56 16.78
CA GLU A 151 3.27 -53.90 16.03
C GLU A 151 4.51 -53.63 16.88
N LEU A 152 4.35 -53.32 18.17
CA LEU A 152 5.47 -53.05 19.10
C LEU A 152 6.34 -54.24 19.38
N LYS A 153 5.85 -55.44 19.17
CA LYS A 153 6.63 -56.69 19.31
C LYS A 153 7.46 -57.04 18.09
N TRP A 154 7.34 -56.26 17.02
CA TRP A 154 8.04 -56.51 15.77
C TRP A 154 9.40 -55.78 15.75
N ALA A 155 10.49 -56.50 15.63
CA ALA A 155 11.84 -55.93 15.65
C ALA A 155 12.11 -54.86 14.60
N TRP A 156 11.37 -54.91 13.48
CA TRP A 156 11.46 -53.95 12.38
C TRP A 156 10.49 -52.81 12.49
N ALA A 157 9.60 -52.74 13.46
CA ALA A 157 8.61 -51.69 13.59
C ALA A 157 9.23 -50.31 13.77
N TYR A 158 10.23 -50.22 14.65
CA TYR A 158 10.95 -48.96 14.91
C TYR A 158 11.68 -48.39 13.70
N PRO A 159 12.59 -49.16 13.01
CA PRO A 159 13.22 -48.66 11.78
C PRO A 159 12.23 -48.39 10.66
N ALA A 160 11.11 -49.14 10.53
CA ALA A 160 10.08 -48.89 9.55
C ALA A 160 9.34 -47.57 9.81
N LEU A 161 9.07 -47.24 11.07
CA LEU A 161 8.46 -45.97 11.45
C LEU A 161 9.37 -44.78 11.09
N TRP A 162 10.66 -44.89 11.36
CA TRP A 162 11.63 -43.86 10.98
C TRP A 162 11.72 -43.68 9.45
N LEU A 163 11.70 -44.77 8.71
CA LEU A 163 11.68 -44.72 7.24
C LEU A 163 10.41 -44.04 6.73
N LEU A 164 9.25 -44.32 7.34
CA LEU A 164 7.99 -43.65 7.03
C LEU A 164 8.05 -42.14 7.29
N PHE A 165 8.61 -41.73 8.44
CA PHE A 165 8.75 -40.31 8.80
C PHE A 165 9.65 -39.56 7.81
N ILE A 166 10.80 -40.14 7.49
CA ILE A 166 11.76 -39.54 6.55
C ILE A 166 11.12 -39.47 5.14
N THR A 167 10.51 -40.55 4.70
CA THR A 167 9.88 -40.60 3.36
C THR A 167 8.75 -39.58 3.25
N THR A 168 7.85 -39.50 4.24
CA THR A 168 6.75 -38.54 4.27
C THR A 168 7.30 -37.11 4.26
N SER A 169 8.29 -36.81 5.09
CA SER A 169 8.90 -35.47 5.16
C SER A 169 9.57 -35.09 3.82
N VAL A 170 10.34 -35.99 3.23
CA VAL A 170 11.03 -35.74 1.95
C VAL A 170 10.01 -35.54 0.81
N VAL A 171 9.01 -36.40 0.71
CA VAL A 171 7.95 -36.29 -0.31
C VAL A 171 7.20 -34.96 -0.21
N LEU A 172 6.81 -34.53 1.01
CA LEU A 172 6.14 -33.27 1.24
C LEU A 172 7.04 -32.07 0.94
N LEU A 173 8.32 -32.10 1.33
CA LEU A 173 9.29 -31.04 1.00
C LEU A 173 9.48 -30.92 -0.51
N LEU A 174 9.65 -32.05 -1.22
CA LEU A 174 9.77 -32.05 -2.69
C LEU A 174 8.48 -31.54 -3.36
N TYR A 175 7.31 -31.90 -2.85
CA TYR A 175 6.04 -31.36 -3.32
C TYR A 175 5.96 -29.85 -3.18
N PHE A 176 6.28 -29.29 -2.00
CA PHE A 176 6.24 -27.85 -1.77
C PHE A 176 7.30 -27.11 -2.59
N ARG A 177 8.50 -27.67 -2.72
CA ARG A 177 9.54 -27.10 -3.59
C ARG A 177 9.09 -27.06 -5.05
N ARG A 178 8.46 -28.12 -5.56
CA ARG A 178 7.92 -28.15 -6.93
C ARG A 178 6.81 -27.11 -7.14
N LYS A 179 6.07 -26.77 -6.09
CA LYS A 179 4.99 -25.78 -6.11
C LYS A 179 5.50 -24.34 -5.87
N SER A 180 6.82 -24.13 -5.75
CA SER A 180 7.43 -22.83 -5.46
C SER A 180 6.90 -22.18 -4.16
N TRP A 181 6.67 -23.01 -3.14
CA TRP A 181 6.29 -22.54 -1.80
C TRP A 181 7.50 -22.40 -0.87
N ILE A 182 8.58 -23.09 -1.25
CA ILE A 182 9.92 -23.05 -0.61
C ILE A 182 10.94 -22.86 -1.71
#